data_ca24a2f1ebcefe1d15d783982bee8f20
#
_entry.id   ca24a2f1ebcefe1d15d783982bee8f20
#
_cell.length_a   1.000
_cell.length_b   1.000
_cell.length_c   1.000
_cell.angle_alpha   90.00
_cell.angle_beta   90.00
_cell.angle_gamma   90.00
#
_symmetry.space_group_name_H-M   'P 1'
#
loop_
_entity.id
_entity.type
_entity.pdbx_description
1 polymer ?
#
loop_
_entity_poly.entity_id
_entity_poly.type
_entity_poly.pdbx_seq_one_letter_code
_entity_poly.pdbx_strand_id
1 'polypeptide(L)'
;MNEQEMARRAAAEIRDGSYVNLGIGMPTLVLDFVPADKTVFFHTENGLLGMGGFAPKGSAHPDLVDAGKQPITCIKGASFFPSDISFAMMRGGHIDLAIMGAYQVSEKGDLANWTAPGMLPSIGGAMDIAAGTKKIIIMMSHTTKDGKPKLVRELTYPVTGYRCVSMIITNLCVIDVSEKGLLLRELAAGVSVQDVIGNTDARLILPETF
;
A
#
# COMPACT_ATOMS: atom_id res chain seq x y z
N MET A 1 9.77 6.87 11.05
CA MET A 1 9.94 5.41 10.78
C MET A 1 10.81 5.21 9.54
N ASN A 2 11.66 4.21 9.53
CA ASN A 2 12.30 3.73 8.30
C ASN A 2 11.35 2.80 7.52
N GLU A 3 11.76 2.31 6.33
CA GLU A 3 10.91 1.46 5.48
C GLU A 3 10.51 0.13 6.16
N GLN A 4 11.39 -0.46 6.95
CA GLN A 4 11.11 -1.70 7.69
C GLN A 4 10.12 -1.48 8.84
N GLU A 5 10.23 -0.36 9.53
CA GLU A 5 9.28 0.02 10.58
C GLU A 5 7.90 0.30 10.02
N MET A 6 7.82 0.99 8.86
CA MET A 6 6.55 1.19 8.14
C MET A 6 5.95 -0.14 7.69
N ALA A 7 6.76 -1.05 7.14
CA ALA A 7 6.31 -2.37 6.70
C ALA A 7 5.80 -3.22 7.89
N ARG A 8 6.51 -3.22 9.02
CA ARG A 8 6.07 -3.87 10.26
C ARG A 8 4.75 -3.29 10.75
N ARG A 9 4.61 -1.97 10.71
CA ARG A 9 3.37 -1.29 11.10
C ARG A 9 2.21 -1.66 10.18
N ALA A 10 2.44 -1.74 8.87
CA ALA A 10 1.44 -2.15 7.89
C ALA A 10 1.04 -3.62 8.06
N ALA A 11 2.00 -4.52 8.35
CA ALA A 11 1.74 -5.93 8.62
C ALA A 11 0.79 -6.16 9.81
N ALA A 12 0.81 -5.26 10.81
CA ALA A 12 -0.11 -5.32 11.95
C ALA A 12 -1.60 -5.15 11.56
N GLU A 13 -1.88 -4.54 10.41
CA GLU A 13 -3.24 -4.37 9.89
C GLU A 13 -3.78 -5.62 9.16
N ILE A 14 -2.92 -6.60 8.88
CA ILE A 14 -3.31 -7.85 8.20
C ILE A 14 -3.99 -8.77 9.21
N ARG A 15 -5.20 -9.21 8.87
CA ARG A 15 -5.97 -10.16 9.66
C ARG A 15 -5.67 -11.59 9.22
N ASP A 16 -5.85 -12.53 10.13
CA ASP A 16 -5.83 -13.96 9.80
C ASP A 16 -6.92 -14.29 8.76
N GLY A 17 -6.63 -15.16 7.81
CA GLY A 17 -7.52 -15.55 6.72
C GLY A 17 -7.67 -14.51 5.60
N SER A 18 -6.94 -13.38 5.64
CA SER A 18 -7.09 -12.29 4.65
C SER A 18 -6.49 -12.62 3.29
N TYR A 19 -7.14 -12.09 2.25
CA TYR A 19 -6.62 -11.99 0.88
C TYR A 19 -5.96 -10.62 0.71
N VAL A 20 -4.64 -10.59 0.49
CA VAL A 20 -3.84 -9.35 0.52
C VAL A 20 -3.09 -9.16 -0.79
N ASN A 21 -3.22 -7.98 -1.40
CA ASN A 21 -2.39 -7.57 -2.53
C ASN A 21 -1.29 -6.62 -2.06
N LEU A 22 -0.06 -6.83 -2.51
CA LEU A 22 1.08 -5.97 -2.22
C LEU A 22 1.53 -5.29 -3.51
N GLY A 23 1.54 -3.96 -3.50
CA GLY A 23 2.12 -3.15 -4.57
C GLY A 23 3.63 -3.33 -4.66
N ILE A 24 4.17 -2.98 -5.83
CA ILE A 24 5.60 -3.09 -6.14
C ILE A 24 6.42 -2.15 -5.24
N GLY A 25 7.62 -2.57 -4.85
CA GLY A 25 8.58 -1.77 -4.07
C GLY A 25 8.36 -1.90 -2.56
N MET A 26 8.35 -0.79 -1.83
CA MET A 26 8.25 -0.77 -0.36
C MET A 26 7.15 -1.66 0.22
N PRO A 27 5.94 -1.75 -0.34
CA PRO A 27 4.89 -2.64 0.16
C PRO A 27 5.28 -4.12 0.22
N THR A 28 6.18 -4.62 -0.63
CA THR A 28 6.61 -6.02 -0.59
C THR A 28 7.40 -6.39 0.67
N LEU A 29 8.01 -5.42 1.35
CA LEU A 29 8.70 -5.63 2.63
C LEU A 29 7.75 -6.12 3.74
N VAL A 30 6.45 -5.92 3.58
CA VAL A 30 5.44 -6.37 4.54
C VAL A 30 5.45 -7.88 4.72
N LEU A 31 5.83 -8.64 3.69
CA LEU A 31 5.95 -10.12 3.74
C LEU A 31 6.83 -10.59 4.90
N ASP A 32 7.92 -9.88 5.19
CA ASP A 32 8.89 -10.27 6.21
C ASP A 32 8.38 -10.07 7.65
N PHE A 33 7.24 -9.37 7.81
CA PHE A 33 6.70 -9.00 9.12
C PHE A 33 5.33 -9.62 9.43
N VAL A 34 4.79 -10.44 8.52
CA VAL A 34 3.55 -11.16 8.80
C VAL A 34 3.84 -12.28 9.81
N PRO A 35 3.13 -12.32 10.95
CA PRO A 35 3.32 -13.37 11.94
C PRO A 35 3.08 -14.76 11.36
N ALA A 36 3.96 -15.72 11.70
CA ALA A 36 3.91 -17.09 11.16
C ALA A 36 2.67 -17.89 11.62
N ASP A 37 1.98 -17.43 12.64
CA ASP A 37 0.73 -18.02 13.15
C ASP A 37 -0.51 -17.54 12.39
N LYS A 38 -0.36 -16.55 11.49
CA LYS A 38 -1.44 -16.09 10.61
C LYS A 38 -1.42 -16.80 9.26
N THR A 39 -2.58 -17.24 8.83
CA THR A 39 -2.79 -17.68 7.44
C THR A 39 -3.17 -16.48 6.59
N VAL A 40 -2.30 -16.08 5.66
CA VAL A 40 -2.55 -14.96 4.76
C VAL A 40 -2.37 -15.42 3.32
N PHE A 41 -3.33 -15.09 2.46
CA PHE A 41 -3.29 -15.44 1.05
C PHE A 41 -2.83 -14.22 0.23
N PHE A 42 -1.53 -14.16 -0.05
CA PHE A 42 -1.00 -13.09 -0.89
C PHE A 42 -1.37 -13.30 -2.34
N HIS A 43 -1.91 -12.27 -2.95
CA HIS A 43 -2.32 -12.20 -4.34
C HIS A 43 -1.34 -11.35 -5.14
N THR A 44 -0.98 -11.81 -6.33
CA THR A 44 -0.22 -11.00 -7.29
C THR A 44 -1.07 -10.76 -8.53
N GLU A 45 -1.09 -9.53 -9.05
CA GLU A 45 -1.96 -9.13 -10.15
C GLU A 45 -1.68 -9.89 -11.46
N ASN A 46 -0.47 -10.42 -11.64
CA ASN A 46 -0.09 -11.23 -12.80
C ASN A 46 -0.67 -12.65 -12.78
N GLY A 47 -1.40 -13.06 -11.74
CA GLY A 47 -2.22 -14.28 -11.77
C GLY A 47 -1.84 -15.39 -10.80
N LEU A 48 -1.43 -15.03 -9.58
CA LEU A 48 -1.14 -15.99 -8.52
C LEU A 48 -1.88 -15.62 -7.23
N LEU A 49 -2.51 -16.58 -6.60
CA LEU A 49 -2.99 -16.54 -5.23
C LEU A 49 -2.23 -17.58 -4.41
N GLY A 50 -1.70 -17.16 -3.27
CA GLY A 50 -0.84 -17.99 -2.43
C GLY A 50 0.65 -17.80 -2.73
N MET A 51 1.05 -16.55 -3.04
CA MET A 51 2.45 -16.17 -3.07
C MET A 51 3.06 -16.41 -1.68
N GLY A 52 4.22 -17.08 -1.64
CA GLY A 52 5.05 -17.27 -0.44
C GLY A 52 5.94 -16.06 -0.19
N GLY A 53 7.18 -16.27 0.07
CA GLY A 53 8.17 -15.19 0.15
C GLY A 53 8.98 -15.08 -1.14
N PHE A 54 10.01 -14.23 -1.11
CA PHE A 54 10.99 -14.16 -2.20
C PHE A 54 11.79 -15.48 -2.29
N ALA A 55 12.12 -15.88 -3.51
CA ALA A 55 12.88 -17.10 -3.73
C ALA A 55 14.30 -16.96 -3.16
N PRO A 56 14.80 -17.93 -2.39
CA PRO A 56 16.17 -17.95 -1.95
C PRO A 56 17.16 -17.92 -3.13
N LYS A 57 18.36 -17.36 -2.92
CA LYS A 57 19.39 -17.29 -3.96
C LYS A 57 19.67 -18.70 -4.52
N GLY A 58 19.56 -18.85 -5.84
CA GLY A 58 19.83 -20.12 -6.54
C GLY A 58 18.62 -21.07 -6.63
N SER A 59 17.46 -20.72 -6.06
CA SER A 59 16.23 -21.53 -6.15
C SER A 59 15.11 -20.86 -6.97
N ALA A 60 15.41 -19.74 -7.64
CA ALA A 60 14.44 -19.01 -8.45
C ALA A 60 13.98 -19.85 -9.65
N HIS A 61 12.65 -19.94 -9.85
CA HIS A 61 12.07 -20.47 -11.06
C HIS A 61 11.83 -19.32 -12.06
N PRO A 62 12.24 -19.43 -13.32
CA PRO A 62 12.19 -18.31 -14.28
C PRO A 62 10.76 -17.78 -14.53
N ASP A 63 9.75 -18.65 -14.46
CA ASP A 63 8.36 -18.29 -14.71
C ASP A 63 7.58 -17.94 -13.44
N LEU A 64 8.20 -18.04 -12.27
CA LEU A 64 7.56 -17.76 -10.98
C LEU A 64 8.02 -16.44 -10.41
N VAL A 65 7.33 -15.38 -10.80
CA VAL A 65 7.65 -14.00 -10.41
C VAL A 65 6.38 -13.26 -9.93
N ASP A 66 6.57 -12.28 -9.05
CA ASP A 66 5.52 -11.33 -8.70
C ASP A 66 5.26 -10.30 -9.81
N ALA A 67 4.32 -9.39 -9.59
CA ALA A 67 4.01 -8.30 -10.52
C ALA A 67 5.21 -7.34 -10.73
N GLY A 68 6.14 -7.27 -9.79
CA GLY A 68 7.39 -6.51 -9.86
C GLY A 68 8.53 -7.26 -10.54
N LYS A 69 8.27 -8.47 -11.09
CA LYS A 69 9.25 -9.37 -11.72
C LYS A 69 10.33 -9.89 -10.75
N GLN A 70 10.04 -9.88 -9.44
CA GLN A 70 10.91 -10.50 -8.45
C GLN A 70 10.61 -12.00 -8.35
N PRO A 71 11.64 -12.87 -8.33
CA PRO A 71 11.44 -14.31 -8.12
C PRO A 71 10.82 -14.59 -6.75
N ILE A 72 9.76 -15.38 -6.74
CA ILE A 72 8.98 -15.71 -5.55
C ILE A 72 8.85 -17.22 -5.36
N THR A 73 8.29 -17.62 -4.22
CA THR A 73 7.85 -18.98 -3.91
C THR A 73 6.33 -19.03 -3.83
N CYS A 74 5.78 -20.24 -3.78
CA CYS A 74 4.36 -20.48 -3.55
C CYS A 74 4.15 -21.28 -2.28
N ILE A 75 3.05 -21.00 -1.57
CA ILE A 75 2.59 -21.85 -0.48
C ILE A 75 1.91 -23.12 -1.07
N LYS A 76 1.79 -24.17 -0.26
CA LYS A 76 1.02 -25.35 -0.64
C LYS A 76 -0.45 -24.97 -0.85
N GLY A 77 -1.02 -25.31 -2.00
CA GLY A 77 -2.40 -24.96 -2.36
C GLY A 77 -2.53 -23.65 -3.12
N ALA A 78 -1.41 -23.02 -3.50
CA ALA A 78 -1.42 -21.85 -4.36
C ALA A 78 -2.13 -22.14 -5.71
N SER A 79 -2.77 -21.13 -6.26
CA SER A 79 -3.52 -21.22 -7.52
C SER A 79 -2.99 -20.23 -8.54
N PHE A 80 -2.83 -20.68 -9.79
CA PHE A 80 -2.47 -19.86 -10.93
C PHE A 80 -3.68 -19.65 -11.82
N PHE A 81 -3.84 -18.46 -12.34
CA PHE A 81 -4.96 -18.08 -13.21
C PHE A 81 -4.54 -16.95 -14.16
N PRO A 82 -5.26 -16.78 -15.28
CA PRO A 82 -5.01 -15.67 -16.20
C PRO A 82 -5.20 -14.31 -15.53
N SER A 83 -4.54 -13.28 -16.05
CA SER A 83 -4.60 -11.93 -15.49
C SER A 83 -6.00 -11.32 -15.48
N ASP A 84 -6.86 -11.67 -16.44
CA ASP A 84 -8.27 -11.23 -16.48
C ASP A 84 -9.06 -11.72 -15.25
N ILE A 85 -8.82 -12.95 -14.82
CA ILE A 85 -9.40 -13.50 -13.58
C ILE A 85 -8.82 -12.78 -12.36
N SER A 86 -7.51 -12.50 -12.36
CA SER A 86 -6.86 -11.71 -11.31
C SER A 86 -7.55 -10.35 -11.12
N PHE A 87 -7.74 -9.61 -12.21
CA PHE A 87 -8.43 -8.32 -12.19
C PHE A 87 -9.93 -8.45 -11.86
N ALA A 88 -10.59 -9.54 -12.28
CA ALA A 88 -11.96 -9.82 -11.89
C ALA A 88 -12.10 -10.04 -10.37
N MET A 89 -11.13 -10.72 -9.73
CA MET A 89 -11.09 -10.87 -8.27
C MET A 89 -10.95 -9.53 -7.56
N MET A 90 -10.10 -8.62 -8.05
CA MET A 90 -9.95 -7.27 -7.49
C MET A 90 -11.26 -6.49 -7.63
N ARG A 91 -11.79 -6.33 -8.85
CA ARG A 91 -13.04 -5.60 -9.11
C ARG A 91 -14.25 -6.19 -8.40
N GLY A 92 -14.26 -7.51 -8.21
CA GLY A 92 -15.32 -8.22 -7.50
C GLY A 92 -15.28 -8.09 -5.98
N GLY A 93 -14.30 -7.35 -5.42
CA GLY A 93 -14.18 -7.15 -3.96
C GLY A 93 -13.69 -8.38 -3.20
N HIS A 94 -12.97 -9.29 -3.89
CA HIS A 94 -12.44 -10.50 -3.26
C HIS A 94 -11.06 -10.30 -2.60
N ILE A 95 -10.47 -9.10 -2.73
CA ILE A 95 -9.25 -8.71 -2.03
C ILE A 95 -9.64 -7.89 -0.80
N ASP A 96 -9.23 -8.35 0.38
CA ASP A 96 -9.60 -7.72 1.65
C ASP A 96 -8.75 -6.48 1.92
N LEU A 97 -7.47 -6.53 1.54
CA LEU A 97 -6.49 -5.48 1.81
C LEU A 97 -5.53 -5.34 0.62
N ALA A 98 -5.27 -4.11 0.20
CA ALA A 98 -4.13 -3.77 -0.63
C ALA A 98 -3.21 -2.80 0.10
N ILE A 99 -1.90 -3.01 -0.03
CA ILE A 99 -0.88 -2.09 0.46
C ILE A 99 -0.12 -1.56 -0.74
N MET A 100 -0.15 -0.25 -0.96
CA MET A 100 0.35 0.39 -2.17
C MET A 100 1.24 1.59 -1.86
N GLY A 101 2.12 1.94 -2.80
CA GLY A 101 2.80 3.23 -2.79
C GLY A 101 1.95 4.35 -3.39
N ALA A 102 2.29 5.61 -3.08
CA ALA A 102 1.64 6.77 -3.68
C ALA A 102 2.62 7.92 -3.95
N TYR A 103 2.26 8.73 -4.94
CA TYR A 103 2.88 10.03 -5.17
C TYR A 103 2.17 11.12 -4.37
N GLN A 104 0.83 11.08 -4.31
CA GLN A 104 0.01 11.96 -3.48
C GLN A 104 -1.23 11.24 -2.98
N VAL A 105 -1.72 11.67 -1.80
CA VAL A 105 -3.05 11.34 -1.29
C VAL A 105 -3.73 12.65 -0.89
N SER A 106 -5.00 12.82 -1.31
CA SER A 106 -5.77 14.00 -0.95
C SER A 106 -6.38 13.88 0.45
N GLU A 107 -6.83 15.01 0.98
CA GLU A 107 -7.53 15.05 2.28
C GLU A 107 -8.83 14.23 2.30
N LYS A 108 -9.39 13.89 1.13
CA LYS A 108 -10.57 13.03 0.96
C LYS A 108 -10.23 11.56 0.75
N GLY A 109 -8.94 11.20 0.73
CA GLY A 109 -8.48 9.85 0.45
C GLY A 109 -8.45 9.48 -1.04
N ASP A 110 -8.40 10.48 -1.93
CA ASP A 110 -8.13 10.22 -3.34
C ASP A 110 -6.67 9.84 -3.53
N LEU A 111 -6.40 8.93 -4.45
CA LEU A 111 -5.08 8.37 -4.70
C LEU A 111 -4.52 8.83 -6.04
N ALA A 112 -3.25 9.24 -6.05
CA ALA A 112 -2.45 9.41 -7.26
C ALA A 112 -1.15 8.62 -7.13
N ASN A 113 -0.96 7.56 -7.96
CA ASN A 113 0.21 6.70 -7.85
C ASN A 113 0.74 6.14 -9.18
N TRP A 114 0.23 6.58 -10.35
CA TRP A 114 0.61 6.00 -11.62
C TRP A 114 1.46 6.91 -12.51
N THR A 115 1.44 8.22 -12.27
CA THR A 115 2.32 9.18 -12.94
C THR A 115 2.56 10.41 -12.09
N ALA A 116 3.72 11.02 -12.30
CA ALA A 116 4.13 12.31 -11.74
C ALA A 116 4.97 13.07 -12.78
N PRO A 117 5.19 14.38 -12.62
CA PRO A 117 6.01 15.15 -13.55
C PRO A 117 7.37 14.53 -13.80
N GLY A 118 7.73 14.36 -15.09
CA GLY A 118 8.99 13.77 -15.51
C GLY A 118 9.05 12.24 -15.48
N MET A 119 7.94 11.55 -15.17
CA MET A 119 7.84 10.09 -15.20
C MET A 119 7.05 9.60 -16.41
N LEU A 120 7.44 8.43 -16.93
CA LEU A 120 6.63 7.71 -17.91
C LEU A 120 5.37 7.19 -17.23
N PRO A 121 4.17 7.45 -17.77
CA PRO A 121 2.93 6.95 -17.19
C PRO A 121 2.86 5.43 -17.24
N SER A 122 2.53 4.79 -16.12
CA SER A 122 2.31 3.34 -16.03
C SER A 122 1.27 3.04 -14.96
N ILE A 123 0.01 2.91 -15.38
CA ILE A 123 -1.08 2.72 -14.41
C ILE A 123 -1.17 1.28 -13.90
N GLY A 124 -0.78 0.29 -14.74
CA GLY A 124 -0.87 -1.13 -14.39
C GLY A 124 -2.25 -1.51 -13.81
N GLY A 125 -2.26 -2.34 -12.78
CA GLY A 125 -3.46 -2.76 -12.06
C GLY A 125 -3.97 -1.79 -10.99
N ALA A 126 -3.33 -0.64 -10.79
CA ALA A 126 -3.62 0.25 -9.66
C ALA A 126 -5.07 0.75 -9.62
N MET A 127 -5.69 1.00 -10.78
CA MET A 127 -7.10 1.44 -10.86
C MET A 127 -8.07 0.33 -10.45
N ASP A 128 -7.81 -0.91 -10.87
CA ASP A 128 -8.65 -2.07 -10.52
C ASP A 128 -8.55 -2.36 -9.02
N ILE A 129 -7.35 -2.27 -8.46
CA ILE A 129 -7.12 -2.38 -7.01
C ILE A 129 -7.88 -1.27 -6.27
N ALA A 130 -7.75 -0.02 -6.73
CA ALA A 130 -8.39 1.13 -6.11
C ALA A 130 -9.93 1.06 -6.17
N ALA A 131 -10.48 0.47 -7.23
CA ALA A 131 -11.93 0.38 -7.44
C ALA A 131 -12.59 -0.76 -6.65
N GLY A 132 -11.88 -1.88 -6.40
CA GLY A 132 -12.51 -3.09 -5.89
C GLY A 132 -12.01 -3.58 -4.53
N THR A 133 -10.86 -3.13 -4.05
CA THR A 133 -10.31 -3.61 -2.77
C THR A 133 -11.04 -2.98 -1.57
N LYS A 134 -11.37 -3.79 -0.57
CA LYS A 134 -12.16 -3.34 0.60
C LYS A 134 -11.42 -2.33 1.48
N LYS A 135 -10.10 -2.49 1.64
CA LYS A 135 -9.25 -1.61 2.45
C LYS A 135 -7.95 -1.34 1.71
N ILE A 136 -7.57 -0.08 1.57
CA ILE A 136 -6.30 0.30 0.95
C ILE A 136 -5.46 1.07 1.95
N ILE A 137 -4.24 0.56 2.18
CA ILE A 137 -3.21 1.20 2.99
C ILE A 137 -2.14 1.75 2.05
N ILE A 138 -1.80 3.01 2.22
CA ILE A 138 -0.70 3.64 1.50
C ILE A 138 0.55 3.65 2.37
N MET A 139 1.66 3.13 1.84
CA MET A 139 3.00 3.25 2.42
C MET A 139 3.83 4.18 1.53
N MET A 140 4.30 5.30 2.07
CA MET A 140 5.09 6.27 1.31
C MET A 140 5.93 7.17 2.23
N SER A 141 6.97 7.83 1.68
CA SER A 141 7.58 8.98 2.37
C SER A 141 6.55 10.10 2.53
N HIS A 142 6.63 10.84 3.63
CA HIS A 142 5.67 11.92 3.93
C HIS A 142 5.80 13.11 2.97
N THR A 143 7.03 13.37 2.54
CA THR A 143 7.37 14.42 1.58
C THR A 143 8.11 13.84 0.38
N THR A 144 8.20 14.62 -0.67
CA THR A 144 9.08 14.37 -1.81
C THR A 144 10.53 14.61 -1.43
N LYS A 145 11.49 14.25 -2.29
CA LYS A 145 12.93 14.48 -2.05
C LYS A 145 13.28 15.98 -1.94
N ASP A 146 12.49 16.85 -2.58
CA ASP A 146 12.61 18.32 -2.51
C ASP A 146 11.75 18.94 -1.40
N GLY A 147 11.24 18.12 -0.47
CA GLY A 147 10.55 18.57 0.74
C GLY A 147 9.08 18.94 0.57
N LYS A 148 8.48 18.72 -0.60
CA LYS A 148 7.06 19.05 -0.82
C LYS A 148 6.15 18.00 -0.18
N PRO A 149 5.02 18.42 0.43
CA PRO A 149 4.04 17.51 0.98
C PRO A 149 3.48 16.53 -0.07
N LYS A 150 3.29 15.28 0.33
CA LYS A 150 2.56 14.27 -0.45
C LYS A 150 1.13 14.06 0.06
N LEU A 151 0.82 14.53 1.25
CA LEU A 151 -0.53 14.67 1.77
C LEU A 151 -1.02 16.07 1.45
N VAL A 152 -1.98 16.15 0.52
CA VAL A 152 -2.41 17.39 -0.10
C VAL A 152 -3.92 17.60 0.06
N ARG A 153 -4.38 18.86 0.00
CA ARG A 153 -5.82 19.17 0.03
C ARG A 153 -6.53 18.54 -1.17
N GLU A 154 -5.97 18.77 -2.35
CA GLU A 154 -6.46 18.21 -3.60
C GLU A 154 -5.28 17.67 -4.41
N LEU A 155 -5.49 16.57 -5.15
CA LEU A 155 -4.45 16.00 -5.98
C LEU A 155 -4.04 16.99 -7.08
N THR A 156 -2.74 17.13 -7.27
CA THR A 156 -2.16 17.87 -8.41
C THR A 156 -1.67 16.93 -9.51
N TYR A 157 -1.59 15.63 -9.21
CA TYR A 157 -1.24 14.57 -10.15
C TYR A 157 -2.50 13.81 -10.60
N PRO A 158 -2.47 13.14 -11.77
CA PRO A 158 -3.60 12.40 -12.28
C PRO A 158 -4.09 11.33 -11.28
N VAL A 159 -5.40 11.32 -11.04
CA VAL A 159 -6.04 10.43 -10.10
C VAL A 159 -5.95 8.96 -10.54
N THR A 160 -5.74 8.07 -9.57
CA THR A 160 -5.84 6.61 -9.71
C THR A 160 -7.21 6.12 -9.25
N GLY A 161 -7.67 6.61 -8.11
CA GLY A 161 -8.96 6.27 -7.51
C GLY A 161 -9.43 7.35 -6.56
N TYR A 162 -10.75 7.55 -6.51
CA TYR A 162 -11.38 8.53 -5.61
C TYR A 162 -11.80 7.86 -4.31
N ARG A 163 -11.51 8.52 -3.17
CA ARG A 163 -11.94 8.11 -1.82
C ARG A 163 -11.69 6.64 -1.51
N CYS A 164 -10.60 6.09 -2.03
CA CYS A 164 -10.27 4.68 -1.92
C CYS A 164 -9.27 4.37 -0.80
N VAL A 165 -8.51 5.37 -0.33
CA VAL A 165 -7.50 5.18 0.72
C VAL A 165 -8.17 5.14 2.09
N SER A 166 -7.83 4.12 2.88
CA SER A 166 -8.36 3.93 4.24
C SER A 166 -7.35 4.32 5.32
N MET A 167 -6.05 4.15 5.04
CA MET A 167 -4.96 4.43 5.98
C MET A 167 -3.70 4.85 5.24
N ILE A 168 -2.90 5.71 5.84
CA ILE A 168 -1.63 6.15 5.31
C ILE A 168 -0.55 5.95 6.37
N ILE A 169 0.53 5.28 6.01
CA ILE A 169 1.70 5.04 6.85
C ILE A 169 2.88 5.73 6.17
N THR A 170 3.50 6.65 6.89
CA THR A 170 4.66 7.40 6.41
C THR A 170 5.85 7.26 7.36
N ASN A 171 6.98 7.78 6.95
CA ASN A 171 8.16 7.88 7.83
C ASN A 171 7.91 8.78 9.07
N LEU A 172 6.89 9.65 9.07
CA LEU A 172 6.57 10.53 10.19
C LEU A 172 5.42 10.02 11.08
N CYS A 173 4.41 9.39 10.51
CA CYS A 173 3.17 9.09 11.24
C CYS A 173 2.31 8.02 10.56
N VAL A 174 1.26 7.61 11.27
CA VAL A 174 0.12 6.84 10.75
C VAL A 174 -1.13 7.72 10.80
N ILE A 175 -1.90 7.70 9.72
CA ILE A 175 -3.11 8.50 9.54
C ILE A 175 -4.24 7.59 9.09
N ASP A 176 -5.38 7.64 9.78
CA ASP A 176 -6.63 7.04 9.30
C ASP A 176 -7.36 8.04 8.39
N VAL A 177 -7.87 7.54 7.28
CA VAL A 177 -8.70 8.34 6.36
C VAL A 177 -10.17 8.04 6.64
N SER A 178 -10.95 9.09 6.91
CA SER A 178 -12.37 9.01 7.22
C SER A 178 -13.18 10.02 6.42
N GLU A 179 -14.50 9.94 6.50
CA GLU A 179 -15.39 10.94 5.91
C GLU A 179 -15.17 12.36 6.48
N LYS A 180 -14.61 12.45 7.69
CA LYS A 180 -14.29 13.73 8.35
C LYS A 180 -12.94 14.31 7.90
N GLY A 181 -12.10 13.52 7.22
CA GLY A 181 -10.76 13.89 6.78
C GLY A 181 -9.66 12.97 7.34
N LEU A 182 -8.44 13.45 7.37
CA LEU A 182 -7.24 12.75 7.77
C LEU A 182 -7.06 12.81 9.29
N LEU A 183 -7.28 11.72 10.00
CA LEU A 183 -7.09 11.61 11.45
C LEU A 183 -5.67 11.13 11.76
N LEU A 184 -4.87 11.96 12.40
CA LEU A 184 -3.55 11.59 12.90
C LEU A 184 -3.69 10.58 14.05
N ARG A 185 -3.21 9.34 13.82
CA ARG A 185 -3.39 8.21 14.73
C ARG A 185 -2.16 7.92 15.59
N GLU A 186 -0.98 7.94 14.96
CA GLU A 186 0.29 7.57 15.61
C GLU A 186 1.41 8.47 15.10
N LEU A 187 2.37 8.78 15.95
CA LEU A 187 3.61 9.47 15.59
C LEU A 187 4.76 8.46 15.53
N ALA A 188 5.68 8.65 14.61
CA ALA A 188 6.95 7.94 14.62
C ALA A 188 7.78 8.37 15.84
N ALA A 189 8.66 7.49 16.31
CA ALA A 189 9.53 7.79 17.44
C ALA A 189 10.36 9.06 17.17
N GLY A 190 10.30 10.01 18.09
CA GLY A 190 11.01 11.29 18.02
C GLY A 190 10.41 12.35 17.09
N VAL A 191 9.23 12.09 16.51
CA VAL A 191 8.51 13.03 15.65
C VAL A 191 7.44 13.75 16.48
N SER A 192 7.37 15.06 16.38
CA SER A 192 6.33 15.86 17.02
C SER A 192 5.11 16.05 16.10
N VAL A 193 3.97 16.41 16.71
CA VAL A 193 2.76 16.81 15.96
C VAL A 193 3.07 17.98 15.01
N GLN A 194 3.91 18.93 15.47
CA GLN A 194 4.27 20.09 14.65
C GLN A 194 5.10 19.71 13.42
N ASP A 195 5.98 18.69 13.54
CA ASP A 195 6.70 18.17 12.38
C ASP A 195 5.75 17.58 11.33
N VAL A 196 4.71 16.87 11.77
CA VAL A 196 3.69 16.32 10.85
C VAL A 196 2.88 17.44 10.20
N ILE A 197 2.39 18.41 10.98
CA ILE A 197 1.62 19.54 10.46
C ILE A 197 2.44 20.36 9.47
N GLY A 198 3.71 20.67 9.80
CA GLY A 198 4.59 21.48 8.96
C GLY A 198 4.95 20.84 7.62
N ASN A 199 4.80 19.51 7.51
CA ASN A 199 5.07 18.72 6.29
C ASN A 199 3.81 18.25 5.58
N THR A 200 2.59 18.67 6.00
CA THR A 200 1.30 18.28 5.43
C THR A 200 0.57 19.50 4.89
N ASP A 201 0.14 19.49 3.64
CA ASP A 201 -0.70 20.55 3.08
C ASP A 201 -2.20 20.31 3.36
N ALA A 202 -2.60 19.04 3.48
CA ALA A 202 -3.96 18.64 3.83
C ALA A 202 -4.29 19.01 5.29
N ARG A 203 -5.57 19.25 5.58
CA ARG A 203 -6.05 19.45 6.95
C ARG A 203 -5.99 18.13 7.73
N LEU A 204 -5.28 18.14 8.86
CA LEU A 204 -5.24 17.02 9.80
C LEU A 204 -6.25 17.23 10.94
N ILE A 205 -6.89 16.15 11.32
CA ILE A 205 -7.68 16.04 12.55
C ILE A 205 -6.75 15.44 13.60
N LEU A 206 -6.55 16.16 14.70
CA LEU A 206 -5.72 15.70 15.80
C LEU A 206 -6.57 14.97 16.83
N PRO A 207 -6.09 13.87 17.44
CA PRO A 207 -6.76 13.26 18.57
C PRO A 207 -6.73 14.19 19.78
N GLU A 208 -7.64 14.01 20.74
CA GLU A 208 -7.70 14.81 21.97
C GLU A 208 -6.44 14.64 22.84
N THR A 209 -5.82 13.47 22.76
CA THR A 209 -4.56 13.14 23.46
C THR A 209 -3.70 12.23 22.59
N PHE A 210 -2.37 12.41 22.66
CA PHE A 210 -1.34 11.52 22.15
C PHE A 210 -0.65 10.80 23.29
#